data_c981f60c3bf9c8ed7819c543ede1761d
#
_entry.id   c981f60c3bf9c8ed7819c543ede1761d
#
_cell.length_a   1.000
_cell.length_b   1.000
_cell.length_c   1.000
_cell.angle_alpha   90.00
_cell.angle_beta   90.00
_cell.angle_gamma   90.00
#
_symmetry.space_group_name_H-M   'P 1'
#
loop_
_entity.id
_entity.type
_entity.pdbx_description
1 polymer ?
#
loop_
_entity_poly.entity_id
_entity_poly.type
_entity_poly.pdbx_seq_one_letter_code
_entity_poly.pdbx_strand_id
1 'polypeptide(L)'
;DYTSYYSEAYAEKYAIYEPKWSNVNGKDMIIGLTKFNDDTKSTNEYVGKSTYDQTMTFSAQFDYNRTFKTFHNVSATLLGWGYQTQSSADEGHESSDYHRTSNVNLGLRASYNYDHKYYADFSGALVHSAKLPEGNRNAFSPSVTLGWRLSKEKFMESVGFVDDLT
;
A
#
# COMPACT_ATOMS: atom_id res chain seq x y z
N ASP A 1 -3.21 7.57 -8.14
CA ASP A 1 -4.30 7.56 -7.16
C ASP A 1 -3.88 8.27 -5.88
N TYR A 2 -4.81 8.96 -5.27
CA TYR A 2 -4.65 9.68 -4.02
C TYR A 2 -5.74 9.26 -3.06
N THR A 3 -5.36 8.85 -1.84
CA THR A 3 -6.30 8.50 -0.77
C THR A 3 -5.86 9.18 0.51
N SER A 4 -6.78 9.84 1.22
CA SER A 4 -6.54 10.39 2.54
C SER A 4 -7.66 10.01 3.50
N TYR A 5 -7.29 9.75 4.73
CA TYR A 5 -8.21 9.46 5.82
C TYR A 5 -7.86 10.32 7.03
N TYR A 6 -8.88 10.95 7.62
CA TYR A 6 -8.76 11.79 8.80
C TYR A 6 -9.80 11.37 9.83
N SER A 7 -9.41 11.20 11.07
CA SER A 7 -10.28 10.85 12.18
C SER A 7 -9.93 11.66 13.43
N GLU A 8 -10.95 12.23 14.07
CA GLU A 8 -10.83 12.94 15.34
C GLU A 8 -11.76 12.29 16.38
N ALA A 9 -11.29 12.19 17.60
CA ALA A 9 -12.09 11.75 18.75
C ALA A 9 -12.12 12.85 19.80
N TYR A 10 -13.32 13.26 20.17
CA TYR A 10 -13.57 14.26 21.22
C TYR A 10 -13.97 13.56 22.51
N ALA A 11 -13.42 14.01 23.63
CA ALA A 11 -13.80 13.54 24.97
C ALA A 11 -14.25 14.73 25.82
N GLU A 12 -15.48 14.64 26.32
CA GLU A 12 -16.03 15.62 27.27
C GLU A 12 -16.14 14.96 28.64
N LYS A 13 -15.71 15.67 29.69
CA LYS A 13 -15.88 15.26 31.08
C LYS A 13 -16.86 16.19 31.77
N TYR A 14 -17.91 15.62 32.34
CA TYR A 14 -18.90 16.33 33.15
C TYR A 14 -18.64 16.10 34.64
N ALA A 15 -18.94 17.10 35.45
CA ALA A 15 -18.89 16.93 36.89
C ALA A 15 -20.00 15.98 37.35
N ILE A 16 -19.64 15.08 38.27
CA ILE A 16 -20.57 14.16 38.93
C ILE A 16 -20.87 14.73 40.30
N TYR A 17 -22.15 14.77 40.64
CA TYR A 17 -22.66 15.27 41.94
C TYR A 17 -23.30 14.13 42.71
N GLU A 18 -22.90 13.97 43.97
CA GLU A 18 -23.51 13.04 44.90
C GLU A 18 -24.45 13.81 45.85
N PRO A 19 -25.72 13.37 46.03
CA PRO A 19 -26.65 14.01 46.97
C PRO A 19 -26.25 13.72 48.40
N LYS A 20 -26.21 14.78 49.23
CA LYS A 20 -26.13 14.66 50.71
C LYS A 20 -27.51 14.53 51.27
N TRP A 21 -27.80 13.41 51.90
CA TRP A 21 -29.06 13.12 52.53
C TRP A 21 -29.03 13.50 54.01
N SER A 22 -30.13 14.03 54.52
CA SER A 22 -30.36 14.23 55.96
C SER A 22 -31.82 13.96 56.30
N ASN A 23 -32.04 13.39 57.48
CA ASN A 23 -33.37 13.19 58.00
C ASN A 23 -33.84 14.45 58.73
N VAL A 24 -34.85 15.12 58.20
CA VAL A 24 -35.43 16.33 58.74
C VAL A 24 -36.90 16.03 59.07
N ASN A 25 -37.28 16.07 60.37
CA ASN A 25 -38.62 15.79 60.84
C ASN A 25 -39.17 14.41 60.44
N GLY A 26 -38.30 13.37 60.41
CA GLY A 26 -38.67 12.02 60.06
C GLY A 26 -38.76 11.74 58.55
N LYS A 27 -38.36 12.65 57.74
CA LYS A 27 -38.29 12.49 56.28
C LYS A 27 -36.86 12.68 55.78
N ASP A 28 -36.41 11.78 54.90
CA ASP A 28 -35.11 11.91 54.24
C ASP A 28 -35.20 12.95 53.12
N MET A 29 -34.35 13.96 53.22
CA MET A 29 -34.29 15.07 52.25
C MET A 29 -32.85 15.28 51.78
N ILE A 30 -32.71 15.67 50.50
CA ILE A 30 -31.42 16.09 49.98
C ILE A 30 -31.14 17.51 50.46
N ILE A 31 -30.10 17.67 51.31
CA ILE A 31 -29.70 18.97 51.89
C ILE A 31 -28.57 19.66 51.11
N GLY A 32 -27.99 18.98 50.11
CA GLY A 32 -26.95 19.53 49.30
C GLY A 32 -26.39 18.54 48.30
N LEU A 33 -25.50 19.00 47.44
CA LEU A 33 -24.78 18.19 46.48
C LEU A 33 -23.28 18.33 46.73
N THR A 34 -22.55 17.22 46.70
CA THR A 34 -21.09 17.21 46.73
C THR A 34 -20.58 16.96 45.33
N LYS A 35 -19.74 17.86 44.84
CA LYS A 35 -19.09 17.70 43.54
C LYS A 35 -17.91 16.75 43.67
N PHE A 36 -17.86 15.70 42.82
CA PHE A 36 -16.85 14.64 42.92
C PHE A 36 -15.63 14.87 42.05
N ASN A 37 -15.77 15.56 40.90
CA ASN A 37 -14.67 15.84 39.99
C ASN A 37 -14.84 17.23 39.39
N ASP A 38 -13.76 17.76 38.83
CA ASP A 38 -13.82 19.03 38.16
C ASP A 38 -14.56 18.93 36.83
N ASP A 39 -15.37 19.93 36.56
CA ASP A 39 -16.06 20.11 35.28
C ASP A 39 -15.06 20.73 34.29
N THR A 40 -14.67 19.96 33.30
CA THR A 40 -13.78 20.43 32.24
C THR A 40 -14.55 21.12 31.10
N LYS A 41 -15.86 21.31 31.30
CA LYS A 41 -16.70 21.94 30.33
C LYS A 41 -16.41 23.41 30.24
N SER A 42 -15.70 23.97 29.53
CA SER A 42 -15.86 25.35 29.11
C SER A 42 -14.75 25.94 28.28
N THR A 43 -13.56 25.39 28.27
CA THR A 43 -12.49 26.11 27.59
C THR A 43 -11.49 25.27 26.82
N ASN A 44 -11.52 23.95 26.98
CA ASN A 44 -10.59 23.07 26.27
C ASN A 44 -11.35 21.91 25.64
N GLU A 45 -11.77 22.10 24.39
CA GLU A 45 -12.02 20.94 23.53
C GLU A 45 -10.69 20.21 23.37
N TYR A 46 -10.59 19.05 23.99
CA TYR A 46 -9.42 18.21 23.88
C TYR A 46 -9.66 17.22 22.74
N VAL A 47 -8.91 17.38 21.66
CA VAL A 47 -8.84 16.35 20.64
C VAL A 47 -8.00 15.22 21.17
N GLY A 48 -8.64 14.16 21.64
CA GLY A 48 -7.98 13.05 22.31
C GLY A 48 -7.16 12.19 21.37
N LYS A 49 -7.51 12.16 20.08
CA LYS A 49 -6.78 11.41 19.05
C LYS A 49 -7.09 11.97 17.67
N SER A 50 -6.08 12.31 16.94
CA SER A 50 -6.20 12.58 15.51
C SER A 50 -5.28 11.67 14.72
N THR A 51 -5.79 11.00 13.70
CA THR A 51 -5.00 10.16 12.79
C THR A 51 -5.16 10.66 11.38
N TYR A 52 -4.05 10.73 10.68
CA TYR A 52 -3.99 11.12 9.29
C TYR A 52 -3.21 10.08 8.49
N ASP A 53 -3.84 9.53 7.47
CA ASP A 53 -3.23 8.60 6.53
C ASP A 53 -3.41 9.09 5.11
N GLN A 54 -2.32 9.19 4.39
CA GLN A 54 -2.29 9.61 2.99
C GLN A 54 -1.44 8.64 2.19
N THR A 55 -2.00 8.15 1.08
CA THR A 55 -1.26 7.34 0.11
C THR A 55 -1.35 7.97 -1.27
N MET A 56 -0.20 8.19 -1.87
CA MET A 56 -0.07 8.65 -3.25
C MET A 56 0.61 7.56 -4.07
N THR A 57 -0.01 7.14 -5.17
CA THR A 57 0.53 6.13 -6.09
C THR A 57 0.69 6.74 -7.48
N PHE A 58 1.83 6.48 -8.08
CA PHE A 58 2.15 6.84 -9.44
C PHE A 58 2.51 5.59 -10.24
N SER A 59 2.00 5.48 -11.48
CA SER A 59 2.40 4.44 -12.42
C SER A 59 2.46 4.99 -13.84
N ALA A 60 3.44 4.51 -14.60
CA ALA A 60 3.58 4.79 -16.02
C ALA A 60 4.01 3.50 -16.74
N GLN A 61 3.41 3.22 -17.88
CA GLN A 61 3.70 2.04 -18.69
C GLN A 61 3.91 2.45 -20.15
N PHE A 62 4.90 1.86 -20.76
CA PHE A 62 5.18 1.97 -22.19
C PHE A 62 5.26 0.58 -22.78
N ASP A 63 4.42 0.32 -23.80
CA ASP A 63 4.38 -0.95 -24.52
C ASP A 63 4.82 -0.77 -25.97
N TYR A 64 5.68 -1.66 -26.41
CA TYR A 64 6.16 -1.74 -27.78
C TYR A 64 5.92 -3.14 -28.34
N ASN A 65 5.25 -3.23 -29.49
CA ASN A 65 5.01 -4.48 -30.19
C ASN A 65 5.27 -4.29 -31.68
N ARG A 66 6.11 -5.13 -32.27
CA ARG A 66 6.41 -5.07 -33.70
C ARG A 66 6.80 -6.42 -34.28
N THR A 67 6.27 -6.71 -35.46
CA THR A 67 6.69 -7.85 -36.27
C THR A 67 7.55 -7.36 -37.42
N PHE A 68 8.75 -7.94 -37.56
CA PHE A 68 9.67 -7.66 -38.64
C PHE A 68 9.75 -8.86 -39.59
N LYS A 69 9.74 -8.62 -40.90
CA LYS A 69 9.90 -9.65 -41.94
C LYS A 69 8.97 -10.87 -41.73
N THR A 70 7.78 -10.67 -41.18
CA THR A 70 6.78 -11.71 -40.86
C THR A 70 7.19 -12.78 -39.85
N PHE A 71 8.47 -13.00 -39.59
CA PHE A 71 8.97 -14.09 -38.76
C PHE A 71 9.53 -13.63 -37.41
N HIS A 72 9.92 -12.36 -37.29
CA HIS A 72 10.51 -11.84 -36.05
C HIS A 72 9.49 -11.01 -35.30
N ASN A 73 9.00 -11.53 -34.20
CA ASN A 73 8.08 -10.81 -33.31
C ASN A 73 8.84 -10.32 -32.08
N VAL A 74 8.76 -9.03 -31.83
CA VAL A 74 9.37 -8.37 -30.69
C VAL A 74 8.28 -7.68 -29.89
N SER A 75 8.25 -7.90 -28.61
CA SER A 75 7.45 -7.12 -27.67
C SER A 75 8.31 -6.66 -26.51
N ALA A 76 8.07 -5.45 -26.03
CA ALA A 76 8.73 -4.91 -24.86
C ALA A 76 7.75 -4.08 -24.04
N THR A 77 7.82 -4.22 -22.72
CA THR A 77 7.06 -3.41 -21.77
C THR A 77 8.01 -2.81 -20.76
N LEU A 78 7.94 -1.49 -20.61
CA LEU A 78 8.62 -0.77 -19.54
C LEU A 78 7.55 -0.25 -18.57
N LEU A 79 7.66 -0.60 -17.30
CA LEU A 79 6.74 -0.20 -16.24
C LEU A 79 7.49 0.56 -15.15
N GLY A 80 7.09 1.80 -14.92
CA GLY A 80 7.47 2.58 -13.74
C GLY A 80 6.33 2.64 -12.75
N TRP A 81 6.57 2.29 -11.50
CA TRP A 81 5.57 2.32 -10.44
C TRP A 81 6.18 2.76 -9.13
N GLY A 82 5.48 3.64 -8.43
CA GLY A 82 5.92 4.14 -7.14
C GLY A 82 4.76 4.51 -6.24
N TYR A 83 4.98 4.44 -4.94
CA TYR A 83 4.03 4.94 -3.95
C TYR A 83 4.73 5.65 -2.80
N GLN A 84 4.01 6.56 -2.18
CA GLN A 84 4.39 7.24 -0.96
C GLN A 84 3.23 7.17 0.01
N THR A 85 3.49 6.67 1.21
CA THR A 85 2.55 6.66 2.32
C THR A 85 3.03 7.61 3.39
N GLN A 86 2.14 8.44 3.90
CA GLN A 86 2.36 9.31 5.05
C GLN A 86 1.30 8.99 6.08
N SER A 87 1.72 8.71 7.30
CA SER A 87 0.81 8.50 8.42
C SER A 87 1.27 9.29 9.64
N SER A 88 0.34 9.86 10.36
CA SER A 88 0.57 10.43 11.68
C SER A 88 -0.38 9.75 12.65
N ALA A 89 0.16 9.13 13.68
CA ALA A 89 -0.60 8.59 14.81
C ALA A 89 -0.22 9.38 16.06
N ASP A 90 -1.23 9.95 16.72
CA ASP A 90 -1.05 10.53 18.05
C ASP A 90 -1.31 9.43 19.07
N GLU A 91 -0.25 8.89 19.65
CA GLU A 91 -0.33 7.87 20.71
C GLU A 91 -0.39 8.49 22.13
N GLY A 92 -0.82 9.75 22.23
CA GLY A 92 -0.99 10.42 23.52
C GLY A 92 0.32 10.99 24.10
N HIS A 93 1.36 11.08 23.31
CA HIS A 93 2.59 11.80 23.62
C HIS A 93 2.62 13.16 22.93
N GLU A 94 3.33 14.13 23.51
CA GLU A 94 3.42 15.52 23.03
C GLU A 94 4.08 15.68 21.64
N SER A 95 4.49 14.59 21.01
CA SER A 95 5.06 14.57 19.65
C SER A 95 4.23 13.68 18.74
N SER A 96 3.68 14.23 17.68
CA SER A 96 3.08 13.46 16.60
C SER A 96 4.15 12.65 15.89
N ASP A 97 4.08 11.33 15.96
CA ASP A 97 4.94 10.45 15.17
C ASP A 97 4.51 10.49 13.72
N TYR A 98 5.33 11.18 12.93
CA TYR A 98 5.12 11.30 11.50
C TYR A 98 5.96 10.26 10.76
N HIS A 99 5.30 9.30 10.15
CA HIS A 99 5.94 8.26 9.36
C HIS A 99 5.73 8.48 7.86
N ARG A 100 6.82 8.58 7.14
CA ARG A 100 6.82 8.66 5.68
C ARG A 100 7.59 7.48 5.10
N THR A 101 6.94 6.74 4.21
CA THR A 101 7.56 5.64 3.47
C THR A 101 7.36 5.86 1.97
N SER A 102 8.41 5.65 1.19
CA SER A 102 8.32 5.71 -0.27
C SER A 102 9.06 4.55 -0.91
N ASN A 103 8.48 4.02 -1.98
CA ASN A 103 9.08 3.00 -2.83
C ASN A 103 8.92 3.39 -4.29
N VAL A 104 9.94 3.08 -5.08
CA VAL A 104 9.91 3.25 -6.54
C VAL A 104 10.43 1.98 -7.19
N ASN A 105 9.72 1.50 -8.19
CA ASN A 105 10.04 0.28 -8.91
C ASN A 105 10.07 0.55 -10.41
N LEU A 106 11.04 -0.03 -11.08
CA LEU A 106 11.14 -0.02 -12.54
C LEU A 106 11.19 -1.46 -13.03
N GLY A 107 10.26 -1.85 -13.88
CA GLY A 107 10.19 -3.18 -14.49
C GLY A 107 10.40 -3.09 -16.01
N LEU A 108 11.18 -4.01 -16.55
CA LEU A 108 11.34 -4.21 -17.98
C LEU A 108 11.04 -5.66 -18.31
N ARG A 109 10.23 -5.88 -19.34
CA ARG A 109 10.04 -7.16 -19.97
C ARG A 109 10.28 -7.01 -21.47
N ALA A 110 11.05 -7.90 -22.05
CA ALA A 110 11.28 -7.98 -23.48
C ALA A 110 11.10 -9.43 -23.93
N SER A 111 10.26 -9.65 -24.93
CA SER A 111 9.98 -10.96 -25.51
C SER A 111 10.32 -10.93 -26.99
N TYR A 112 10.97 -11.96 -27.43
CA TYR A 112 11.29 -12.20 -28.83
C TYR A 112 10.85 -13.60 -29.22
N ASN A 113 10.18 -13.72 -30.36
CA ASN A 113 9.97 -15.02 -30.97
C ASN A 113 10.31 -15.00 -32.46
N TYR A 114 10.90 -16.09 -32.92
CA TYR A 114 11.21 -16.35 -34.31
C TYR A 114 10.30 -17.42 -34.86
N ASP A 115 9.49 -17.09 -35.87
CA ASP A 115 8.58 -17.96 -36.61
C ASP A 115 7.66 -18.81 -35.70
N HIS A 116 7.35 -18.29 -34.51
CA HIS A 116 6.60 -19.03 -33.48
C HIS A 116 7.22 -20.39 -33.10
N LYS A 117 8.53 -20.55 -33.31
CA LYS A 117 9.30 -21.76 -33.00
C LYS A 117 10.23 -21.54 -31.80
N TYR A 118 10.97 -20.45 -31.83
CA TYR A 118 11.98 -20.14 -30.81
C TYR A 118 11.53 -18.90 -30.04
N TYR A 119 11.55 -18.99 -28.74
CA TYR A 119 11.12 -17.95 -27.83
C TYR A 119 12.25 -17.59 -26.88
N ALA A 120 12.45 -16.31 -26.65
CA ALA A 120 13.35 -15.78 -25.66
C ALA A 120 12.65 -14.63 -24.93
N ASP A 121 12.48 -14.77 -23.64
CA ASP A 121 11.92 -13.75 -22.77
C ASP A 121 13.00 -13.28 -21.79
N PHE A 122 13.12 -11.99 -21.65
CA PHE A 122 13.90 -11.33 -20.63
C PHE A 122 12.98 -10.49 -19.75
N SER A 123 13.11 -10.59 -18.45
CA SER A 123 12.49 -9.65 -17.53
C SER A 123 13.47 -9.21 -16.45
N GLY A 124 13.33 -7.98 -16.00
CA GLY A 124 14.15 -7.43 -14.95
C GLY A 124 13.36 -6.41 -14.14
N ALA A 125 13.54 -6.42 -12.84
CA ALA A 125 12.97 -5.43 -11.94
C ALA A 125 14.07 -4.76 -11.12
N LEU A 126 14.04 -3.44 -11.11
CA LEU A 126 14.82 -2.60 -10.21
C LEU A 126 13.87 -2.05 -9.15
N VAL A 127 14.11 -2.39 -7.90
CA VAL A 127 13.28 -2.00 -6.75
C VAL A 127 14.08 -1.08 -5.85
N HIS A 128 13.51 0.07 -5.49
CA HIS A 128 14.05 0.97 -4.49
C HIS A 128 13.12 1.07 -3.29
N SER A 129 13.62 0.79 -2.09
CA SER A 129 12.87 0.89 -0.85
C SER A 129 13.53 1.84 0.15
N ALA A 130 12.81 2.88 0.54
CA ALA A 130 13.26 3.82 1.55
C ALA A 130 13.27 3.22 2.99
N LYS A 131 12.65 2.07 3.20
CA LYS A 131 12.66 1.35 4.50
C LYS A 131 14.01 0.71 4.83
N LEU A 132 14.85 0.50 3.82
CA LEU A 132 16.14 -0.16 4.01
C LEU A 132 17.25 0.88 4.31
N PRO A 133 18.30 0.48 5.02
CA PRO A 133 19.46 1.35 5.30
C PRO A 133 20.09 1.89 4.02
N GLU A 134 20.72 3.05 4.14
CA GLU A 134 21.52 3.63 3.05
C GLU A 134 22.58 2.63 2.57
N GLY A 135 22.70 2.48 1.26
CA GLY A 135 23.59 1.50 0.62
C GLY A 135 22.91 0.19 0.22
N ASN A 136 21.81 -0.22 0.87
CA ASN A 136 21.08 -1.46 0.56
C ASN A 136 19.64 -1.23 0.08
N ARG A 137 19.35 -0.02 -0.38
CA ARG A 137 17.99 0.37 -0.80
C ARG A 137 17.56 -0.13 -2.16
N ASN A 138 18.51 -0.60 -2.96
CA ASN A 138 18.26 -1.02 -4.33
C ASN A 138 18.45 -2.54 -4.48
N ALA A 139 17.51 -3.17 -5.16
CA ALA A 139 17.61 -4.57 -5.57
C ALA A 139 17.32 -4.70 -7.07
N PHE A 140 18.12 -5.51 -7.75
CA PHE A 140 17.88 -5.87 -9.16
C PHE A 140 17.61 -7.37 -9.26
N SER A 141 16.50 -7.73 -9.93
CA SER A 141 16.06 -9.12 -10.10
C SER A 141 15.88 -9.41 -11.59
N PRO A 142 16.88 -9.97 -12.27
CA PRO A 142 16.78 -10.40 -13.66
C PRO A 142 16.17 -11.82 -13.76
N SER A 143 15.46 -12.08 -14.86
CA SER A 143 14.99 -13.41 -15.23
C SER A 143 15.10 -13.58 -16.75
N VAL A 144 15.50 -14.77 -17.19
CA VAL A 144 15.57 -15.17 -18.60
C VAL A 144 14.85 -16.49 -18.78
N THR A 145 13.99 -16.57 -19.80
CA THR A 145 13.29 -17.79 -20.18
C THR A 145 13.53 -18.04 -21.67
N LEU A 146 13.85 -19.29 -22.01
CA LEU A 146 14.00 -19.75 -23.37
C LEU A 146 12.98 -20.86 -23.63
N GLY A 147 12.33 -20.79 -24.79
CA GLY A 147 11.35 -21.79 -25.21
C GLY A 147 11.61 -22.24 -26.64
N TRP A 148 11.39 -23.52 -26.90
CA TRP A 148 11.50 -24.10 -28.21
C TRP A 148 10.27 -24.96 -28.50
N ARG A 149 9.50 -24.58 -29.52
CA ARG A 149 8.30 -25.33 -29.95
C ARG A 149 8.69 -26.40 -30.96
N LEU A 150 8.93 -27.61 -30.47
CA LEU A 150 9.39 -28.75 -31.24
C LEU A 150 8.36 -29.20 -32.30
N SER A 151 7.06 -29.08 -31.98
CA SER A 151 5.97 -29.46 -32.90
C SER A 151 5.96 -28.70 -34.23
N LYS A 152 6.62 -27.53 -34.27
CA LYS A 152 6.76 -26.72 -35.50
C LYS A 152 7.97 -27.07 -36.35
N GLU A 153 8.79 -28.00 -35.93
CA GLU A 153 9.98 -28.42 -36.67
C GLU A 153 9.64 -29.43 -37.76
N LYS A 154 10.36 -29.36 -38.87
CA LYS A 154 10.13 -30.24 -40.05
C LYS A 154 10.22 -31.72 -39.72
N PHE A 155 11.09 -32.12 -38.78
CA PHE A 155 11.21 -33.52 -38.37
C PHE A 155 10.02 -34.05 -37.58
N MET A 156 9.18 -33.15 -37.03
CA MET A 156 7.98 -33.51 -36.29
C MET A 156 6.72 -33.57 -37.17
N GLU A 157 6.77 -33.09 -38.42
CA GLU A 157 5.65 -33.09 -39.34
C GLU A 157 5.11 -34.53 -39.64
N SER A 158 5.96 -35.53 -39.50
CA SER A 158 5.60 -36.94 -39.68
C SER A 158 4.99 -37.59 -38.43
N VAL A 159 4.96 -36.93 -37.30
CA VAL A 159 4.52 -37.44 -36.00
C VAL A 159 3.07 -36.99 -35.77
N GLY A 160 2.11 -37.71 -36.32
CA GLY A 160 0.71 -37.30 -36.34
C GLY A 160 -0.10 -37.44 -35.03
N PHE A 161 0.56 -37.78 -33.93
CA PHE A 161 -0.10 -37.92 -32.61
C PHE A 161 0.28 -36.83 -31.61
N VAL A 162 1.15 -35.86 -32.02
CA VAL A 162 1.59 -34.74 -31.19
C VAL A 162 1.10 -33.45 -31.80
N ASP A 163 0.11 -32.81 -31.18
CA ASP A 163 -0.45 -31.53 -31.66
C ASP A 163 0.43 -30.33 -31.24
N ASP A 164 0.93 -30.32 -30.00
CA ASP A 164 1.79 -29.25 -29.48
C ASP A 164 2.81 -29.79 -28.48
N LEU A 165 4.10 -29.49 -28.73
CA LEU A 165 5.21 -29.78 -27.84
C LEU A 165 6.14 -28.58 -27.76
N THR A 166 6.18 -27.95 -26.57
CA THR A 166 7.01 -26.78 -26.27
C THR A 166 7.95 -27.06 -25.13
#